data_740e6e0797a8a0a7414abff44b55b12f
#
_entry.id   740e6e0797a8a0a7414abff44b55b12f
#
_cell.length_a   1.000
_cell.length_b   1.000
_cell.length_c   1.000
_cell.angle_alpha   90.00
_cell.angle_beta   90.00
_cell.angle_gamma   90.00
#
_symmetry.space_group_name_H-M   'P 1'
#
loop_
_entity.id
_entity.type
_entity.pdbx_description
1 polymer ?
#
loop_
_entity_poly.entity_id
_entity_poly.type
_entity_poly.pdbx_seq_one_letter_code
_entity_poly.pdbx_strand_id
1 'polypeptide(L)'
;MIFEELSNLFPEDFENRRFAVRSSAVGEDSDELSSAGQNETILGCKGLPSILEAIQRCWGSLFSSLSVEYRRQNGQQIFGPMGVVIQEMVAAESAGVIFSRDPLSGDPSKIIITANYGLGEVRK
;
A
#
# COMPACT_ATOMS: atom_id res chain seq x y z
N MET A 1 -4.20 0.28 -22.74
CA MET A 1 -5.03 0.64 -21.57
C MET A 1 -4.18 1.07 -20.39
N ILE A 2 -3.56 0.20 -19.53
CA ILE A 2 -2.71 0.68 -18.39
C ILE A 2 -1.54 1.55 -18.88
N PHE A 3 -0.83 1.13 -19.91
CA PHE A 3 0.27 1.90 -20.48
C PHE A 3 -0.17 3.25 -21.05
N GLU A 4 -1.28 3.29 -21.75
CA GLU A 4 -1.85 4.53 -22.32
C GLU A 4 -2.22 5.51 -21.22
N GLU A 5 -2.88 5.04 -20.16
CA GLU A 5 -3.25 5.88 -19.03
C GLU A 5 -2.02 6.42 -18.29
N LEU A 6 -1.02 5.56 -18.02
CA LEU A 6 0.21 6.00 -17.38
C LEU A 6 1.00 6.98 -18.26
N SER A 7 1.04 6.76 -19.58
CA SER A 7 1.67 7.67 -20.54
C SER A 7 0.94 9.01 -20.66
N ASN A 8 -0.38 9.01 -20.52
CA ASN A 8 -1.18 10.24 -20.50
C ASN A 8 -0.99 11.04 -19.22
N LEU A 9 -0.94 10.36 -18.09
CA LEU A 9 -0.74 11.00 -16.78
C LEU A 9 0.70 11.49 -16.57
N PHE A 10 1.66 10.78 -17.15
CA PHE A 10 3.10 11.05 -17.02
C PHE A 10 3.76 11.11 -18.40
N PRO A 11 3.44 12.11 -19.24
CA PRO A 11 3.89 12.17 -20.64
C PRO A 11 5.40 12.30 -20.79
N GLU A 12 6.06 12.88 -19.78
CA GLU A 12 7.50 13.04 -19.77
C GLU A 12 8.13 12.08 -18.76
N ASP A 13 9.08 11.28 -19.23
CA ASP A 13 10.00 10.50 -18.38
C ASP A 13 9.36 9.37 -17.55
N PHE A 14 8.18 8.84 -17.97
CA PHE A 14 7.51 7.73 -17.31
C PHE A 14 8.46 6.56 -16.97
N GLU A 15 9.33 6.18 -17.92
CA GLU A 15 10.27 5.06 -17.75
C GLU A 15 11.31 5.30 -16.66
N ASN A 16 11.57 6.54 -16.27
CA ASN A 16 12.54 6.90 -15.24
C ASN A 16 11.92 7.17 -13.88
N ARG A 17 10.62 7.40 -13.82
CA ARG A 17 9.89 7.61 -12.56
C ARG A 17 9.78 6.32 -11.76
N ARG A 18 9.68 6.48 -10.45
CA ARG A 18 9.44 5.36 -9.53
C ARG A 18 8.02 5.41 -9.03
N PHE A 19 7.40 4.25 -8.96
CA PHE A 19 6.02 4.10 -8.51
C PHE A 19 5.94 3.14 -7.32
N ALA A 20 4.98 3.42 -6.45
CA ALA A 20 4.47 2.48 -5.46
C ALA A 20 3.21 1.83 -6.04
N VAL A 21 3.14 0.51 -6.01
CA VAL A 21 1.97 -0.27 -6.39
C VAL A 21 1.37 -0.86 -5.13
N ARG A 22 0.14 -0.48 -4.82
CA ARG A 22 -0.52 -0.78 -3.54
C ARG A 22 -1.85 -1.48 -3.79
N SER A 23 -2.08 -2.56 -3.08
CA SER A 23 -3.39 -3.19 -3.02
C SER A 23 -4.39 -2.31 -2.27
N SER A 24 -5.65 -2.40 -2.66
CA SER A 24 -6.79 -1.76 -1.99
C SER A 24 -7.95 -2.75 -2.03
N ALA A 25 -8.11 -3.51 -0.97
CA ALA A 25 -9.17 -4.49 -0.84
C ALA A 25 -10.43 -3.86 -0.24
N VAL A 26 -11.61 -4.30 -0.70
CA VAL A 26 -12.87 -3.88 -0.11
C VAL A 26 -12.96 -4.41 1.33
N GLY A 27 -13.24 -3.50 2.28
CA GLY A 27 -13.34 -3.83 3.71
C GLY A 27 -12.00 -3.80 4.47
N GLU A 28 -10.92 -3.35 3.84
CA GLU A 28 -9.60 -3.23 4.49
C GLU A 28 -9.61 -2.28 5.69
N ASP A 29 -10.36 -1.17 5.58
CA ASP A 29 -10.49 -0.12 6.60
C ASP A 29 -11.89 -0.11 7.23
N SER A 30 -12.53 -1.27 7.43
CA SER A 30 -13.80 -1.31 8.15
C SER A 30 -13.59 -0.97 9.63
N ASP A 31 -14.54 -0.24 10.23
CA ASP A 31 -14.48 0.23 11.64
C ASP A 31 -14.28 -0.91 12.65
N GLU A 32 -14.63 -2.14 12.27
CA GLU A 32 -14.56 -3.31 13.15
C GLU A 32 -13.29 -4.16 12.95
N LEU A 33 -12.65 -4.08 11.77
CA LEU A 33 -11.53 -4.98 11.43
C LEU A 33 -10.47 -4.21 10.64
N SER A 34 -9.27 -4.12 11.21
CA SER A 34 -8.11 -3.57 10.51
C SER A 34 -7.35 -4.70 9.79
N SER A 35 -7.35 -4.66 8.48
CA SER A 35 -6.54 -5.57 7.64
C SER A 35 -5.13 -5.03 7.38
N ALA A 36 -4.65 -4.13 8.22
CA ALA A 36 -3.33 -3.52 8.07
C ALA A 36 -2.21 -4.58 8.00
N GLY A 37 -1.39 -4.51 6.97
CA GLY A 37 -0.27 -5.43 6.76
C GLY A 37 -0.63 -6.78 6.15
N GLN A 38 -1.89 -7.00 5.76
CA GLN A 38 -2.35 -8.23 5.11
C GLN A 38 -2.13 -8.20 3.60
N ASN A 39 -2.13 -7.01 3.03
CA ASN A 39 -2.02 -6.76 1.59
C ASN A 39 -0.63 -6.24 1.22
N GLU A 40 -0.21 -6.51 -0.01
CA GLU A 40 1.14 -6.19 -0.45
C GLU A 40 1.22 -4.75 -1.00
N THR A 41 2.32 -4.07 -0.64
CA THR A 41 2.75 -2.82 -1.25
C THR A 41 4.14 -3.01 -1.82
N ILE A 42 4.32 -2.77 -3.12
CA ILE A 42 5.60 -2.87 -3.81
C ILE A 42 6.09 -1.47 -4.13
N LEU A 43 7.25 -1.12 -3.59
CA LEU A 43 7.86 0.19 -3.77
C LEU A 43 8.95 0.17 -4.84
N GLY A 44 9.19 1.32 -5.47
CA GLY A 44 10.31 1.52 -6.39
C GLY A 44 10.12 0.87 -7.76
N CYS A 45 8.90 0.53 -8.16
CA CYS A 45 8.61 0.01 -9.49
C CYS A 45 9.01 1.02 -10.55
N LYS A 46 9.78 0.60 -11.56
CA LYS A 46 10.27 1.42 -12.65
C LYS A 46 9.95 0.77 -13.99
N GLY A 47 9.33 1.54 -14.89
CA GLY A 47 8.89 1.04 -16.19
C GLY A 47 7.69 0.10 -16.13
N LEU A 48 7.04 -0.09 -17.26
CA LEU A 48 5.80 -0.88 -17.37
C LEU A 48 5.94 -2.34 -16.91
N PRO A 49 7.00 -3.09 -17.25
CA PRO A 49 7.12 -4.49 -16.85
C PRO A 49 7.11 -4.67 -15.32
N SER A 50 7.85 -3.82 -14.59
CA SER A 50 7.90 -3.86 -13.13
C SER A 50 6.55 -3.52 -12.48
N ILE A 51 5.82 -2.56 -13.06
CA ILE A 51 4.48 -2.19 -12.59
C ILE A 51 3.49 -3.35 -12.80
N LEU A 52 3.52 -4.01 -13.97
CA LEU A 52 2.64 -5.14 -14.25
C LEU A 52 2.90 -6.33 -13.33
N GLU A 53 4.17 -6.64 -13.06
CA GLU A 53 4.55 -7.66 -12.07
C GLU A 53 4.04 -7.31 -10.68
N ALA A 54 4.20 -6.06 -10.26
CA ALA A 54 3.73 -5.59 -8.97
C ALA A 54 2.19 -5.67 -8.84
N ILE A 55 1.44 -5.35 -9.90
CA ILE A 55 -0.01 -5.53 -9.94
C ILE A 55 -0.40 -6.99 -9.73
N GLN A 56 0.27 -7.92 -10.43
CA GLN A 56 0.03 -9.36 -10.27
C GLN A 56 0.31 -9.83 -8.86
N ARG A 57 1.38 -9.34 -8.24
CA ARG A 57 1.72 -9.65 -6.85
C ARG A 57 0.68 -9.09 -5.87
N CYS A 58 0.20 -7.86 -6.06
CA CYS A 58 -0.89 -7.30 -5.28
C CYS A 58 -2.15 -8.18 -5.34
N TRP A 59 -2.56 -8.60 -6.53
CA TRP A 59 -3.70 -9.51 -6.66
C TRP A 59 -3.42 -10.89 -6.07
N GLY A 60 -2.20 -11.41 -6.22
CA GLY A 60 -1.77 -12.67 -5.62
C GLY A 60 -1.81 -12.66 -4.10
N SER A 61 -1.57 -11.50 -3.46
CA SER A 61 -1.58 -11.37 -2.00
C SER A 61 -2.93 -11.68 -1.37
N LEU A 62 -4.04 -11.52 -2.10
CA LEU A 62 -5.38 -11.97 -1.67
C LEU A 62 -5.43 -13.45 -1.31
N PHE A 63 -4.61 -14.26 -1.96
CA PHE A 63 -4.59 -15.72 -1.82
C PHE A 63 -3.44 -16.22 -0.94
N SER A 64 -2.71 -15.32 -0.29
CA SER A 64 -1.71 -15.70 0.69
C SER A 64 -2.37 -16.46 1.86
N SER A 65 -1.68 -17.42 2.43
CA SER A 65 -2.20 -18.21 3.56
C SER A 65 -2.65 -17.32 4.72
N LEU A 66 -1.87 -16.27 5.01
CA LEU A 66 -2.18 -15.29 6.05
C LEU A 66 -3.49 -14.55 5.76
N SER A 67 -3.65 -14.05 4.53
CA SER A 67 -4.82 -13.28 4.10
C SER A 67 -6.10 -14.13 4.06
N VAL A 68 -5.97 -15.38 3.61
CA VAL A 68 -7.10 -16.35 3.57
C VAL A 68 -7.53 -16.73 4.98
N GLU A 69 -6.58 -17.06 5.86
CA GLU A 69 -6.87 -17.46 7.24
C GLU A 69 -7.51 -16.31 8.03
N TYR A 70 -7.00 -15.10 7.89
CA TYR A 70 -7.59 -13.91 8.54
C TYR A 70 -9.05 -13.72 8.12
N ARG A 71 -9.35 -13.75 6.82
CA ARG A 71 -10.73 -13.59 6.33
C ARG A 71 -11.64 -14.71 6.81
N ARG A 72 -11.13 -15.95 6.85
CA ARG A 72 -11.87 -17.09 7.38
C ARG A 72 -12.22 -16.92 8.84
N GLN A 73 -11.26 -16.48 9.66
CA GLN A 73 -11.47 -16.27 11.10
C GLN A 73 -12.48 -15.14 11.39
N ASN A 74 -12.53 -14.14 10.53
CA ASN A 74 -13.42 -12.99 10.67
C ASN A 74 -14.74 -13.12 9.87
N GLY A 75 -15.06 -14.29 9.34
CA GLY A 75 -16.30 -14.53 8.60
C GLY A 75 -16.43 -13.75 7.30
N GLN A 76 -15.30 -13.24 6.76
CA GLN A 76 -15.27 -12.48 5.51
C GLN A 76 -15.23 -13.41 4.30
N GLN A 77 -15.69 -12.91 3.14
CA GLN A 77 -15.57 -13.64 1.88
C GLN A 77 -14.10 -13.85 1.54
N ILE A 78 -13.73 -15.09 1.22
CA ILE A 78 -12.36 -15.45 0.81
C ILE A 78 -12.00 -14.79 -0.53
N PHE A 79 -12.99 -14.67 -1.42
CA PHE A 79 -12.86 -14.00 -2.72
C PHE A 79 -13.57 -12.65 -2.66
N GLY A 80 -12.84 -11.59 -2.90
CA GLY A 80 -13.38 -10.24 -2.96
C GLY A 80 -12.69 -9.41 -4.05
N PRO A 81 -13.33 -8.33 -4.51
CA PRO A 81 -12.70 -7.42 -5.45
C PRO A 81 -11.53 -6.70 -4.76
N MET A 82 -10.44 -6.54 -5.52
CA MET A 82 -9.29 -5.76 -5.09
C MET A 82 -8.92 -4.76 -6.17
N GLY A 83 -8.92 -3.49 -5.82
CA GLY A 83 -8.30 -2.43 -6.60
C GLY A 83 -6.79 -2.42 -6.40
N VAL A 84 -6.08 -1.81 -7.35
CA VAL A 84 -4.65 -1.55 -7.23
C VAL A 84 -4.41 -0.08 -7.53
N VAL A 85 -3.69 0.58 -6.64
CA VAL A 85 -3.29 1.98 -6.80
C VAL A 85 -1.85 2.01 -7.30
N ILE A 86 -1.61 2.71 -8.42
CA ILE A 86 -0.28 3.01 -8.93
C ILE A 86 -0.02 4.48 -8.61
N GLN A 87 0.92 4.74 -7.71
CA GLN A 87 1.22 6.06 -7.19
C GLN A 87 2.66 6.45 -7.47
N GLU A 88 2.90 7.64 -8.04
CA GLU A 88 4.25 8.16 -8.17
C GLU A 88 4.89 8.33 -6.79
N MET A 89 6.14 7.88 -6.67
CA MET A 89 6.90 8.02 -5.43
C MET A 89 7.60 9.38 -5.37
N VAL A 90 7.47 10.03 -4.22
CA VAL A 90 8.27 11.21 -3.89
C VAL A 90 9.70 10.76 -3.56
N ALA A 91 10.71 11.47 -4.06
CA ALA A 91 12.10 11.28 -3.64
C ALA A 91 12.31 11.87 -2.24
N ALA A 92 11.82 11.17 -1.23
CA ALA A 92 11.82 11.64 0.14
C ALA A 92 13.22 11.56 0.77
N GLU A 93 13.70 12.66 1.36
CA GLU A 93 14.89 12.67 2.22
C GLU A 93 14.55 12.13 3.62
N SER A 94 13.31 12.33 4.05
CA SER A 94 12.76 11.79 5.29
C SER A 94 11.28 11.51 5.12
N ALA A 95 10.78 10.49 5.82
CA ALA A 95 9.37 10.13 5.85
C ALA A 95 8.96 9.69 7.25
N GLY A 96 7.67 9.79 7.56
CA GLY A 96 7.21 9.43 8.89
C GLY A 96 5.71 9.29 8.98
N VAL A 97 5.26 8.95 10.17
CA VAL A 97 3.85 8.79 10.53
C VAL A 97 3.50 9.72 11.67
N ILE A 98 2.36 10.38 11.54
CA ILE A 98 1.79 11.24 12.58
C ILE A 98 0.48 10.61 13.04
N PHE A 99 0.39 10.34 14.34
CA PHE A 99 -0.86 9.96 14.98
C PHE A 99 -1.46 11.18 15.68
N SER A 100 -2.70 11.53 15.34
CA SER A 100 -3.43 12.67 15.93
C SER A 100 -3.86 12.43 17.39
N ARG A 101 -3.66 11.23 17.90
CA ARG A 101 -3.80 10.81 19.31
C ARG A 101 -2.74 9.76 19.63
N ASP A 102 -2.45 9.58 20.89
CA ASP A 102 -1.55 8.51 21.33
C ASP A 102 -2.16 7.13 21.02
N PRO A 103 -1.55 6.32 20.13
CA PRO A 103 -2.12 5.02 19.74
C PRO A 103 -2.11 3.98 20.88
N LEU A 104 -1.31 4.18 21.93
CA LEU A 104 -1.24 3.26 23.06
C LEU A 104 -2.25 3.60 24.15
N SER A 105 -2.35 4.86 24.54
CA SER A 105 -3.26 5.32 25.60
C SER A 105 -4.61 5.84 25.09
N GLY A 106 -4.72 6.12 23.78
CA GLY A 106 -5.89 6.76 23.18
C GLY A 106 -6.05 8.24 23.53
N ASP A 107 -5.05 8.84 24.23
CA ASP A 107 -5.11 10.22 24.71
C ASP A 107 -5.14 11.23 23.53
N PRO A 108 -6.24 11.98 23.34
CA PRO A 108 -6.37 12.93 22.24
C PRO A 108 -5.57 14.22 22.45
N SER A 109 -5.02 14.44 23.64
CA SER A 109 -4.20 15.63 23.94
C SER A 109 -2.77 15.51 23.44
N LYS A 110 -2.38 14.32 22.96
CA LYS A 110 -1.02 14.01 22.50
C LYS A 110 -1.00 13.71 21.02
N ILE A 111 -0.01 14.25 20.34
CA ILE A 111 0.36 13.92 18.97
C ILE A 111 1.66 13.15 19.00
N ILE A 112 1.69 11.96 18.39
CA ILE A 112 2.90 11.15 18.28
C ILE A 112 3.43 11.25 16.86
N ILE A 113 4.70 11.62 16.73
CA ILE A 113 5.38 11.73 15.44
C ILE A 113 6.58 10.79 15.44
N THR A 114 6.64 9.91 14.46
CA THR A 114 7.79 9.04 14.20
C THR A 114 8.31 9.33 12.80
N ALA A 115 9.59 9.65 12.67
CA ALA A 115 10.21 9.94 11.39
C ALA A 115 11.58 9.28 11.27
N ASN A 116 11.92 8.86 10.04
CA ASN A 116 13.20 8.28 9.68
C ASN A 116 13.72 8.90 8.38
N TYR A 117 15.02 8.80 8.15
CA TYR A 117 15.60 9.16 6.86
C TYR A 117 15.15 8.19 5.76
N GLY A 118 15.01 8.70 4.54
CA GLY A 118 14.55 7.95 3.38
C GLY A 118 13.06 7.73 3.37
N LEU A 119 12.61 6.55 2.90
CA LEU A 119 11.20 6.21 2.72
C LEU A 119 10.46 5.85 4.02
N GLY A 120 11.11 5.94 5.17
CA GLY A 120 10.48 5.62 6.46
C GLY A 120 10.27 4.12 6.70
N GLU A 121 10.82 3.25 5.85
CA GLU A 121 10.78 1.80 6.05
C GLU A 121 11.73 1.44 7.21
N VAL A 122 11.15 0.89 8.27
CA VAL A 122 11.95 0.25 9.33
C VAL A 122 12.42 -1.09 8.80
N ARG A 123 13.68 -1.21 8.41
CA ARG A 123 14.28 -2.53 8.18
C ARG A 123 14.31 -3.28 9.51
N LYS A 124 13.54 -4.35 9.58
CA LYS A 124 13.63 -5.32 10.68
C LYS A 124 14.91 -6.13 10.55
#